data_14a923f6b4c7388dd8448541b429f96e
#
_entry.id   14a923f6b4c7388dd8448541b429f96e
#
_cell.length_a   1.000
_cell.length_b   1.000
_cell.length_c   1.000
_cell.angle_alpha   90.00
_cell.angle_beta   90.00
_cell.angle_gamma   90.00
#
_symmetry.space_group_name_H-M   'P 1'
#
loop_
_entity.id
_entity.type
_entity.pdbx_description
1 polymer ?
#
loop_
_entity_poly.entity_id
_entity_poly.type
_entity_poly.pdbx_seq_one_letter_code
_entity_poly.pdbx_strand_id
1 'polypeptide(L)'
;DLSAPKGTPVYATGNAVVLRSSWQPGYGQLIELNHGFGYKTRYGHLSKRYVSPGDSVTRGQVIGEVGNTGISSGAHLHYEVRYRNNTVNPIHYFNKDMTPEAYIDLMEQLSENK
;
A
#
# COMPACT_ATOMS: atom_id res chain seq x y z
N ASP A 1 5.18 9.75 -0.70
CA ASP A 1 4.30 9.47 0.44
C ASP A 1 2.98 10.22 0.29
N LEU A 2 1.91 9.60 0.75
CA LEU A 2 0.56 10.12 0.60
C LEU A 2 0.00 10.51 1.97
N SER A 3 -0.34 11.78 2.16
CA SER A 3 -0.94 12.25 3.41
C SER A 3 -2.33 11.64 3.59
N ALA A 4 -2.58 11.05 4.75
CA ALA A 4 -3.87 10.48 5.12
C ALA A 4 -3.95 10.40 6.63
N PRO A 5 -5.15 10.55 7.22
CA PRO A 5 -5.30 10.41 8.67
C PRO A 5 -4.89 9.02 9.14
N LYS A 6 -4.30 8.94 10.32
CA LYS A 6 -4.00 7.67 10.97
C LYS A 6 -5.30 6.86 11.10
N GLY A 7 -5.23 5.58 10.75
CA GLY A 7 -6.39 4.69 10.78
C GLY A 7 -7.16 4.60 9.48
N THR A 8 -6.80 5.43 8.48
CA THR A 8 -7.40 5.31 7.15
C THR A 8 -7.12 3.91 6.59
N PRO A 9 -8.15 3.19 6.12
CA PRO A 9 -7.93 1.86 5.56
C PRO A 9 -7.01 1.91 4.35
N VAL A 10 -6.14 0.91 4.25
CA VAL A 10 -5.25 0.72 3.10
C VAL A 10 -5.74 -0.49 2.32
N TYR A 11 -5.95 -0.33 1.04
CA TYR A 11 -6.49 -1.35 0.16
C TYR A 11 -5.43 -1.89 -0.78
N ALA A 12 -5.49 -3.20 -1.04
CA ALA A 12 -4.68 -3.78 -2.10
C ALA A 12 -5.06 -3.14 -3.43
N THR A 13 -4.07 -2.65 -4.18
CA THR A 13 -4.31 -1.97 -5.45
C THR A 13 -4.49 -2.93 -6.63
N GLY A 14 -4.30 -4.21 -6.39
CA GLY A 14 -4.51 -5.27 -7.37
C GLY A 14 -4.49 -6.62 -6.69
N ASN A 15 -4.94 -7.65 -7.40
CA ASN A 15 -4.83 -9.03 -6.93
C ASN A 15 -3.36 -9.38 -6.73
N ALA A 16 -3.04 -10.09 -5.65
CA ALA A 16 -1.65 -10.35 -5.31
C ALA A 16 -1.54 -11.45 -4.26
N VAL A 17 -0.28 -11.88 -4.04
CA VAL A 17 0.09 -12.71 -2.90
C VAL A 17 0.99 -11.87 -1.99
N VAL A 18 0.76 -11.92 -0.69
CA VAL A 18 1.56 -11.17 0.28
C VAL A 18 2.95 -11.78 0.37
N LEU A 19 3.98 -10.97 0.09
CA LEU A 19 5.38 -11.38 0.22
C LEU A 19 5.94 -11.06 1.60
N ARG A 20 5.62 -9.88 2.13
CA ARG A 20 6.08 -9.43 3.45
C ARG A 20 4.93 -8.77 4.19
N SER A 21 4.92 -8.96 5.49
CA SER A 21 4.03 -8.25 6.40
C SER A 21 4.76 -8.21 7.74
N SER A 22 5.60 -7.17 7.94
CA SER A 22 6.48 -7.09 9.08
C SER A 22 7.04 -5.68 9.25
N TRP A 23 7.74 -5.45 10.36
CA TRP A 23 8.53 -4.23 10.54
C TRP A 23 9.78 -4.30 9.66
N GLN A 24 10.06 -3.21 8.94
CA GLN A 24 11.26 -3.07 8.13
C GLN A 24 11.92 -1.72 8.40
N PRO A 25 13.26 -1.65 8.48
CA PRO A 25 13.96 -0.38 8.67
C PRO A 25 13.56 0.66 7.62
N GLY A 26 13.28 1.87 8.05
CA GLY A 26 12.87 2.97 7.19
C GLY A 26 11.40 2.99 6.83
N TYR A 27 10.77 1.82 6.69
CA TYR A 27 9.35 1.71 6.33
C TYR A 27 8.43 1.62 7.55
N GLY A 28 8.95 1.16 8.70
CA GLY A 28 8.10 0.79 9.82
C GLY A 28 7.30 -0.46 9.52
N GLN A 29 6.03 -0.48 9.87
CA GLN A 29 5.15 -1.60 9.53
C GLN A 29 4.90 -1.58 8.03
N LEU A 30 5.30 -2.65 7.36
CA LEU A 30 5.32 -2.76 5.91
C LEU A 30 4.53 -3.97 5.44
N ILE A 31 3.74 -3.80 4.38
CA ILE A 31 3.19 -4.89 3.59
C ILE A 31 3.75 -4.78 2.19
N GLU A 32 4.23 -5.91 1.65
CA GLU A 32 4.67 -6.01 0.26
C GLU A 32 3.85 -7.06 -0.46
N LEU A 33 3.27 -6.69 -1.60
CA LEU A 33 2.43 -7.57 -2.42
C LEU A 33 3.15 -7.90 -3.72
N ASN A 34 3.03 -9.17 -4.14
CA ASN A 34 3.48 -9.62 -5.45
C ASN A 34 2.27 -9.78 -6.37
N HIS A 35 2.19 -8.92 -7.40
CA HIS A 35 1.10 -8.95 -8.37
C HIS A 35 1.41 -9.83 -9.58
N GLY A 36 2.58 -10.44 -9.63
CA GLY A 36 3.03 -11.21 -10.77
C GLY A 36 3.66 -10.33 -11.85
N PHE A 37 4.19 -10.97 -12.89
CA PHE A 37 4.79 -10.31 -14.05
C PHE A 37 5.90 -9.30 -13.68
N GLY A 38 6.57 -9.49 -12.54
CA GLY A 38 7.62 -8.60 -12.06
C GLY A 38 7.14 -7.40 -11.26
N TYR A 39 5.84 -7.23 -11.05
CA TYR A 39 5.28 -6.09 -10.31
C TYR A 39 5.06 -6.41 -8.85
N LYS A 40 5.46 -5.47 -7.98
CA LYS A 40 5.24 -5.50 -6.54
C LYS A 40 4.78 -4.14 -6.07
N THR A 41 3.97 -4.11 -5.01
CA THR A 41 3.62 -2.86 -4.34
C THR A 41 4.00 -2.94 -2.88
N ARG A 42 4.39 -1.80 -2.31
CA ARG A 42 4.74 -1.69 -0.89
C ARG A 42 3.90 -0.60 -0.23
N TYR A 43 3.49 -0.88 0.99
CA TYR A 43 2.64 -0.01 1.81
C TYR A 43 3.34 0.12 3.15
N GLY A 44 3.93 1.29 3.40
CA GLY A 44 4.76 1.54 4.59
C GLY A 44 4.14 2.51 5.59
N HIS A 45 4.78 2.63 6.74
CA HIS A 45 4.38 3.47 7.86
C HIS A 45 3.00 3.13 8.41
N LEU A 46 2.58 1.87 8.27
CA LEU A 46 1.26 1.42 8.72
C LEU A 46 1.16 1.40 10.25
N SER A 47 -0.05 1.61 10.78
CA SER A 47 -0.33 1.37 12.19
C SER A 47 -0.78 -0.07 12.44
N LYS A 48 -1.44 -0.68 11.46
CA LYS A 48 -1.94 -2.06 11.56
C LYS A 48 -1.72 -2.80 10.26
N ARG A 49 -1.51 -4.11 10.36
CA ARG A 49 -1.39 -5.04 9.24
C ARG A 49 -2.38 -6.17 9.47
N TYR A 50 -3.23 -6.45 8.47
CA TYR A 50 -4.28 -7.46 8.57
C TYR A 50 -3.99 -8.74 7.81
N VAL A 51 -2.88 -8.79 7.10
CA VAL A 51 -2.51 -9.93 6.25
C VAL A 51 -1.12 -10.44 6.61
N SER A 52 -0.86 -11.69 6.26
CA SER A 52 0.40 -12.38 6.55
C SER A 52 1.03 -12.88 5.26
N PRO A 53 2.37 -13.10 5.24
CA PRO A 53 3.03 -13.67 4.06
C PRO A 53 2.35 -14.96 3.60
N GLY A 54 2.16 -15.07 2.29
CA GLY A 54 1.48 -16.21 1.67
C GLY A 54 -0.01 -16.03 1.48
N ASP A 55 -0.63 -15.04 2.12
CA ASP A 55 -2.05 -14.78 1.92
C ASP A 55 -2.31 -14.28 0.50
N SER A 56 -3.43 -14.71 -0.09
CA SER A 56 -3.92 -14.16 -1.34
C SER A 56 -4.86 -13.01 -1.04
N VAL A 57 -4.68 -11.89 -1.72
CA VAL A 57 -5.53 -10.70 -1.58
C VAL A 57 -6.11 -10.33 -2.94
N THR A 58 -7.29 -9.73 -2.90
CA THR A 58 -7.94 -9.21 -4.10
C THR A 58 -7.88 -7.69 -4.13
N ARG A 59 -7.96 -7.11 -5.32
CA ARG A 59 -8.03 -5.66 -5.46
C ARG A 59 -9.17 -5.10 -4.61
N GLY A 60 -8.90 -4.07 -3.84
CA GLY A 60 -9.88 -3.43 -2.96
C GLY A 60 -10.03 -4.07 -1.60
N GLN A 61 -9.33 -5.17 -1.33
CA GLN A 61 -9.33 -5.78 0.00
C GLN A 61 -8.55 -4.89 0.97
N VAL A 62 -9.09 -4.68 2.18
CA VAL A 62 -8.37 -3.95 3.23
C VAL A 62 -7.22 -4.82 3.73
N ILE A 63 -6.02 -4.27 3.70
CA ILE A 63 -4.81 -5.00 4.13
C ILE A 63 -4.16 -4.39 5.35
N GLY A 64 -4.50 -3.15 5.70
CA GLY A 64 -3.94 -2.48 6.87
C GLY A 64 -4.56 -1.10 7.10
N GLU A 65 -3.91 -0.31 7.95
CA GLU A 65 -4.32 1.06 8.26
C GLU A 65 -3.12 1.99 8.25
N VAL A 66 -3.35 3.22 7.78
CA VAL A 66 -2.34 4.28 7.77
C VAL A 66 -1.89 4.60 9.19
N GLY A 67 -0.59 4.79 9.37
CA GLY A 67 0.00 5.20 10.64
C GLY A 67 1.12 6.20 10.40
N ASN A 68 2.09 6.23 11.33
CA ASN A 68 3.32 6.98 11.16
C ASN A 68 4.52 6.23 11.74
N THR A 69 4.50 4.89 11.59
CA THR A 69 5.58 4.02 12.07
C THR A 69 6.81 4.14 11.16
N GLY A 70 7.96 3.77 11.69
CA GLY A 70 9.23 3.90 10.98
C GLY A 70 9.73 5.34 10.99
N ILE A 71 10.51 5.71 9.98
CA ILE A 71 11.02 7.09 9.81
C ILE A 71 9.93 7.90 9.12
N SER A 72 9.17 8.64 9.90
CA SER A 72 8.01 9.37 9.40
C SER A 72 7.83 10.68 10.17
N SER A 73 7.41 11.73 9.48
CA SER A 73 7.16 13.04 10.06
C SER A 73 5.67 13.35 10.25
N GLY A 74 4.82 12.36 10.18
CA GLY A 74 3.38 12.52 10.37
C GLY A 74 2.62 11.34 9.80
N ALA A 75 1.31 11.30 10.00
CA ALA A 75 0.47 10.21 9.48
C ALA A 75 0.42 10.30 7.96
N HIS A 76 0.94 9.27 7.29
CA HIS A 76 0.91 9.18 5.85
C HIS A 76 1.18 7.73 5.40
N LEU A 77 0.79 7.45 4.18
CA LEU A 77 1.07 6.17 3.54
C LEU A 77 2.28 6.32 2.62
N HIS A 78 3.27 5.47 2.83
CA HIS A 78 4.35 5.30 1.86
C HIS A 78 3.93 4.23 0.88
N TYR A 79 3.64 4.60 -0.36
CA TYR A 79 3.21 3.69 -1.41
C TYR A 79 4.26 3.64 -2.51
N GLU A 80 4.75 2.44 -2.80
CA GLU A 80 5.72 2.20 -3.88
C GLU A 80 5.19 1.18 -4.86
N VAL A 81 5.48 1.40 -6.13
CA VAL A 81 5.37 0.38 -7.17
C VAL A 81 6.79 0.01 -7.58
N ARG A 82 7.06 -1.29 -7.62
CA ARG A 82 8.37 -1.80 -8.03
C ARG A 82 8.18 -2.74 -9.21
N TYR A 83 9.02 -2.56 -10.22
CA TYR A 83 9.06 -3.45 -11.37
C TYR A 83 10.46 -4.05 -11.45
N ARG A 84 10.55 -5.38 -11.32
CA ARG A 84 11.83 -6.11 -11.32
C ARG A 84 12.84 -5.51 -10.33
N ASN A 85 12.34 -5.23 -9.11
CA ASN A 85 13.12 -4.66 -7.99
C ASN A 85 13.55 -3.20 -8.18
N ASN A 86 13.08 -2.51 -9.19
CA ASN A 86 13.31 -1.07 -9.36
C ASN A 86 12.05 -0.29 -9.01
N THR A 87 12.20 0.78 -8.24
CA THR A 87 11.08 1.66 -7.93
C THR A 87 10.67 2.38 -9.20
N VAL A 88 9.35 2.44 -9.46
CA VAL A 88 8.79 3.09 -10.64
C VAL A 88 7.65 4.01 -10.23
N ASN A 89 7.26 4.92 -11.12
CA ASN A 89 6.15 5.83 -10.87
C ASN A 89 4.83 5.05 -10.92
N PRO A 90 4.03 5.05 -9.82
CA PRO A 90 2.76 4.31 -9.79
C PRO A 90 1.80 4.70 -10.90
N ILE A 91 1.80 5.97 -11.30
CA ILE A 91 0.89 6.50 -12.33
C ILE A 91 1.02 5.74 -13.65
N HIS A 92 2.23 5.31 -14.01
CA HIS A 92 2.49 4.65 -15.29
C HIS A 92 1.99 3.21 -15.35
N TYR A 93 1.76 2.55 -14.21
CA TYR A 93 1.57 1.10 -14.17
C TYR A 93 0.19 0.66 -13.71
N PHE A 94 -0.51 1.48 -12.93
CA PHE A 94 -1.83 1.11 -12.41
C PHE A 94 -2.95 1.95 -12.97
N ASN A 95 -2.73 3.25 -13.12
CA ASN A 95 -3.69 4.16 -13.71
C ASN A 95 -2.92 5.37 -14.20
N LYS A 96 -2.98 5.64 -15.50
CA LYS A 96 -2.22 6.73 -16.11
C LYS A 96 -2.54 8.09 -15.52
N ASP A 97 -3.76 8.27 -15.05
CA ASP A 97 -4.25 9.54 -14.52
C ASP A 97 -4.23 9.60 -13.00
N MET A 98 -3.69 8.56 -12.36
CA MET A 98 -3.70 8.50 -10.90
C MET A 98 -2.67 9.44 -10.30
N THR A 99 -3.16 10.42 -9.54
CA THR A 99 -2.34 11.28 -8.70
C THR A 99 -2.36 10.75 -7.27
N PRO A 100 -1.50 11.25 -6.36
CA PRO A 100 -1.60 10.92 -4.94
C PRO A 100 -2.99 11.18 -4.38
N GLU A 101 -3.61 12.30 -4.75
CA GLU A 101 -4.95 12.65 -4.31
C GLU A 101 -5.98 11.65 -4.83
N ALA A 102 -5.88 11.24 -6.10
CA ALA A 102 -6.78 10.25 -6.69
C ALA A 102 -6.63 8.89 -6.02
N TYR A 103 -5.42 8.51 -5.61
CA TYR A 103 -5.19 7.27 -4.86
C TYR A 103 -5.88 7.33 -3.49
N ILE A 104 -5.75 8.44 -2.76
CA ILE A 104 -6.43 8.64 -1.48
C ILE A 104 -7.95 8.57 -1.67
N ASP A 105 -8.47 9.26 -2.69
CA ASP A 105 -9.90 9.23 -3.00
C ASP A 105 -10.38 7.82 -3.31
N LEU A 106 -9.60 7.05 -4.07
CA LEU A 106 -9.94 5.66 -4.38
C LEU A 106 -10.04 4.82 -3.10
N MET A 107 -9.09 4.98 -2.19
CA MET A 107 -9.12 4.25 -0.91
C MET A 107 -10.35 4.62 -0.09
N GLU A 108 -10.71 5.90 -0.05
CA GLU A 108 -11.90 6.36 0.67
C GLU A 108 -13.18 5.80 0.06
N GLN A 109 -13.29 5.79 -1.28
CA GLN A 109 -14.45 5.21 -1.97
C GLN A 109 -14.58 3.72 -1.69
N LEU A 110 -13.47 2.99 -1.71
CA LEU A 110 -13.49 1.57 -1.39
C LEU A 110 -13.93 1.32 0.05
N SER A 111 -13.57 2.21 0.97
CA SER A 111 -14.03 2.14 2.36
C SER A 111 -15.54 2.37 2.47
N GLU A 112 -16.06 3.34 1.73
CA GLU A 112 -17.49 3.66 1.77
C GLU A 112 -18.37 2.55 1.18
N ASN A 113 -17.84 1.80 0.23
CA ASN A 113 -18.59 0.72 -0.45
C ASN A 113 -18.58 -0.61 0.32
N LYS A 114 -18.03 -0.61 1.50
CA LYS A 114 -18.06 -1.76 2.40
C LYS A 114 -19.14 -1.60 3.44
#